data_020544b0988e0085a29614e4c72e4f40
#
_entry.id   020544b0988e0085a29614e4c72e4f40
#
_cell.length_a   1.000
_cell.length_b   1.000
_cell.length_c   1.000
_cell.angle_alpha   90.00
_cell.angle_beta   90.00
_cell.angle_gamma   90.00
#
_symmetry.space_group_name_H-M   'P 1'
#
loop_
_entity.id
_entity.type
_entity.pdbx_description
1 polymer ?
#
loop_
_entity_poly.entity_id
_entity_poly.type
_entity_poly.pdbx_seq_one_letter_code
_entity_poly.pdbx_strand_id
1 'polypeptide(L)'
;MGYNRANLERLDLLTGLGTSTKTATGQGTGIDLQDYEGDILFILDSAAGGGSSPTLDVTIEDSAENSTFAALSGAAFTQVTGSASSQKLSISSDECKRYVRVKFTIGGSSPTFDLSVTGLGLKKYG
;
A
#
# COMPACT_ATOMS: atom_id res chain seq x y z
N MET A 1 -22.90 17.24 6.82
CA MET A 1 -22.28 17.76 5.64
C MET A 1 -21.44 16.69 4.98
N GLY A 2 -20.89 16.86 3.90
CA GLY A 2 -20.09 15.87 3.22
C GLY A 2 -19.10 16.53 2.31
N TYR A 3 -18.55 15.75 1.43
CA TYR A 3 -17.64 16.26 0.42
C TYR A 3 -18.42 16.96 -0.65
N ASN A 4 -17.87 18.04 -1.17
CA ASN A 4 -18.41 18.60 -2.39
C ASN A 4 -17.69 17.97 -3.59
N ARG A 5 -18.22 18.18 -4.77
CA ARG A 5 -17.71 17.56 -5.99
C ARG A 5 -16.26 17.95 -6.27
N ALA A 6 -15.88 19.21 -6.02
CA ALA A 6 -14.53 19.67 -6.29
C ALA A 6 -13.50 18.94 -5.44
N ASN A 7 -13.81 18.65 -4.17
CA ASN A 7 -12.90 17.90 -3.31
C ASN A 7 -12.74 16.46 -3.79
N LEU A 8 -13.82 15.84 -4.22
CA LEU A 8 -13.75 14.46 -4.72
C LEU A 8 -12.95 14.38 -6.01
N GLU A 9 -13.01 15.41 -6.84
CA GLU A 9 -12.26 15.43 -8.10
C GLU A 9 -10.76 15.65 -7.87
N ARG A 10 -10.35 16.11 -6.69
CA ARG A 10 -8.94 16.25 -6.34
C ARG A 10 -8.33 14.94 -5.82
N LEU A 11 -9.14 13.94 -5.53
CA LEU A 11 -8.65 12.63 -5.14
C LEU A 11 -7.98 11.96 -6.34
N ASP A 12 -6.84 11.35 -6.08
CA ASP A 12 -6.05 10.70 -7.11
C ASP A 12 -5.76 9.27 -6.69
N LEU A 13 -5.74 8.38 -7.67
CA LEU A 13 -5.41 6.99 -7.43
C LEU A 13 -3.90 6.80 -7.54
N LEU A 14 -3.33 6.17 -6.52
CA LEU A 14 -1.91 5.87 -6.46
C LEU A 14 -1.76 4.35 -6.53
N THR A 15 -0.94 3.87 -7.46
CA THR A 15 -0.72 2.43 -7.56
C THR A 15 0.42 2.03 -6.65
N GLY A 16 0.09 1.42 -5.51
CA GLY A 16 1.09 0.86 -4.61
C GLY A 16 1.64 -0.44 -5.17
N LEU A 17 0.74 -1.33 -5.58
CA LEU A 17 1.07 -2.58 -6.23
C LEU A 17 -0.09 -2.94 -7.15
N GLY A 18 0.19 -3.04 -8.46
CA GLY A 18 -0.83 -3.45 -9.42
C GLY A 18 -1.31 -4.86 -9.15
N THR A 19 -2.53 -5.18 -9.60
CA THR A 19 -3.09 -6.52 -9.45
C THR A 19 -2.15 -7.55 -10.08
N SER A 20 -1.70 -8.51 -9.30
CA SER A 20 -0.75 -9.51 -9.77
C SER A 20 -0.70 -10.69 -8.83
N THR A 21 -0.13 -11.79 -9.33
CA THR A 21 0.15 -12.98 -8.52
C THR A 21 1.59 -12.90 -8.04
N LYS A 22 1.80 -13.01 -6.74
CA LYS A 22 3.13 -12.97 -6.14
C LYS A 22 3.42 -14.31 -5.46
N THR A 23 4.65 -14.77 -5.63
CA THR A 23 5.11 -16.04 -5.03
C THR A 23 6.35 -15.85 -4.17
N ALA A 24 6.88 -14.63 -4.09
CA ALA A 24 8.08 -14.31 -3.32
C ALA A 24 8.01 -12.89 -2.81
N THR A 25 8.77 -12.62 -1.77
CA THR A 25 8.90 -11.29 -1.17
C THR A 25 9.38 -10.28 -2.22
N GLY A 26 8.84 -9.08 -2.16
CA GLY A 26 9.18 -7.99 -3.08
C GLY A 26 8.58 -6.67 -2.65
N GLN A 27 8.54 -5.75 -3.59
CA GLN A 27 8.02 -4.41 -3.33
C GLN A 27 7.44 -3.79 -4.59
N GLY A 28 6.56 -2.81 -4.37
CA GLY A 28 6.02 -2.01 -5.46
C GLY A 28 6.94 -0.86 -5.83
N THR A 29 6.50 -0.07 -6.79
CA THR A 29 7.24 1.11 -7.25
C THR A 29 7.07 2.25 -6.26
N GLY A 30 8.12 3.06 -6.07
CA GLY A 30 8.05 4.25 -5.23
C GLY A 30 7.02 5.25 -5.73
N ILE A 31 6.29 5.84 -4.81
CA ILE A 31 5.27 6.84 -5.09
C ILE A 31 5.75 8.17 -4.54
N ASP A 32 5.77 9.20 -5.37
CA ASP A 32 6.14 10.55 -4.95
C ASP A 32 4.92 11.24 -4.35
N LEU A 33 5.02 11.62 -3.07
CA LEU A 33 3.93 12.27 -2.35
C LEU A 33 4.01 13.79 -2.35
N GLN A 34 4.94 14.37 -3.10
CA GLN A 34 5.17 15.82 -3.06
C GLN A 34 3.91 16.64 -3.36
N ASP A 35 3.06 16.16 -4.25
CA ASP A 35 1.87 16.89 -4.69
C ASP A 35 0.61 16.58 -3.88
N TYR A 36 0.75 15.81 -2.82
CA TYR A 36 -0.39 15.37 -2.01
C TYR A 36 -0.33 15.95 -0.61
N GLU A 37 -1.49 16.10 0.01
CA GLU A 37 -1.61 16.64 1.36
C GLU A 37 -2.49 15.77 2.22
N GLY A 38 -2.31 15.88 3.54
CA GLY A 38 -3.11 15.15 4.51
C GLY A 38 -2.80 13.67 4.53
N ASP A 39 -3.79 12.88 4.85
CA ASP A 39 -3.62 11.44 4.96
C ASP A 39 -3.72 10.78 3.59
N ILE A 40 -2.90 9.76 3.40
CA ILE A 40 -2.96 8.90 2.22
C ILE A 40 -3.59 7.59 2.68
N LEU A 41 -4.66 7.17 2.00
CA LEU A 41 -5.34 5.91 2.33
C LEU A 41 -4.86 4.81 1.40
N PHE A 42 -4.36 3.72 1.97
CA PHE A 42 -3.99 2.53 1.20
C PHE A 42 -5.03 1.43 1.42
N ILE A 43 -5.38 0.76 0.36
CA ILE A 43 -6.34 -0.34 0.35
C ILE A 43 -5.64 -1.59 -0.15
N LEU A 44 -5.54 -2.59 0.72
CA LEU A 44 -5.02 -3.91 0.36
C LEU A 44 -6.20 -4.81 0.03
N ASP A 45 -6.13 -5.48 -1.11
CA ASP A 45 -7.12 -6.45 -1.51
C ASP A 45 -6.37 -7.72 -1.91
N SER A 46 -6.61 -8.80 -1.21
CA SER A 46 -5.90 -10.06 -1.45
C SER A 46 -6.87 -11.23 -1.46
N ALA A 47 -6.69 -12.10 -2.43
CA ALA A 47 -7.35 -13.40 -2.42
C ALA A 47 -6.73 -14.28 -1.32
N ALA A 48 -7.37 -15.41 -1.05
CA ALA A 48 -6.83 -16.39 -0.11
C ALA A 48 -5.47 -16.88 -0.58
N GLY A 49 -4.52 -17.03 0.34
CA GLY A 49 -3.21 -17.54 0.01
C GLY A 49 -3.27 -19.01 -0.41
N GLY A 50 -2.47 -19.35 -1.42
CA GLY A 50 -2.30 -20.74 -1.85
C GLY A 50 -1.02 -21.33 -1.28
N GLY A 51 -0.87 -22.64 -1.41
CA GLY A 51 0.28 -23.37 -0.87
C GLY A 51 0.05 -23.85 0.55
N SER A 52 1.14 -24.22 1.23
CA SER A 52 1.08 -24.71 2.61
C SER A 52 1.50 -23.62 3.58
N SER A 53 0.65 -23.32 4.55
CA SER A 53 0.88 -22.31 5.58
C SER A 53 1.33 -20.96 4.95
N PRO A 54 0.57 -20.44 3.98
CA PRO A 54 0.99 -19.20 3.32
C PRO A 54 0.82 -18.00 4.25
N THR A 55 1.77 -17.06 4.20
CA THR A 55 1.69 -15.80 4.94
C THR A 55 2.06 -14.64 4.03
N LEU A 56 1.33 -13.54 4.17
CA LEU A 56 1.59 -12.30 3.46
C LEU A 56 1.55 -11.15 4.44
N ASP A 57 2.66 -10.46 4.57
CA ASP A 57 2.77 -9.26 5.40
C ASP A 57 3.02 -8.08 4.49
N VAL A 58 2.12 -7.10 4.51
CA VAL A 58 2.23 -5.90 3.67
C VAL A 58 2.46 -4.69 4.57
N THR A 59 3.50 -3.94 4.27
CA THR A 59 3.86 -2.73 4.99
C THR A 59 4.15 -1.60 4.02
N ILE A 60 4.22 -0.39 4.55
CA ILE A 60 4.61 0.79 3.78
C ILE A 60 5.99 1.21 4.24
N GLU A 61 6.88 1.45 3.29
CA GLU A 61 8.23 1.99 3.55
C GLU A 61 8.32 3.39 2.97
N ASP A 62 9.22 4.22 3.54
CA ASP A 62 9.43 5.55 3.01
C ASP A 62 10.89 5.82 2.69
N SER A 63 11.14 6.87 1.89
CA SER A 63 12.48 7.27 1.47
C SER A 63 12.49 8.76 1.13
N ALA A 64 13.60 9.41 1.42
CA ALA A 64 13.79 10.81 1.04
C ALA A 64 14.17 10.97 -0.42
N GLU A 65 14.80 9.96 -1.04
CA GLU A 65 15.38 10.07 -2.38
C GLU A 65 14.90 9.00 -3.37
N ASN A 66 13.91 8.19 -2.99
CA ASN A 66 13.35 7.11 -3.81
C ASN A 66 14.38 6.03 -4.17
N SER A 67 15.33 5.79 -3.28
CA SER A 67 16.35 4.75 -3.49
C SER A 67 16.52 3.87 -2.25
N THR A 68 16.79 4.46 -1.10
CA THR A 68 16.94 3.72 0.14
C THR A 68 15.66 3.86 0.96
N PHE A 69 14.94 2.76 1.14
CA PHE A 69 13.67 2.73 1.85
C PHE A 69 13.81 2.04 3.20
N ALA A 70 13.03 2.51 4.17
CA ALA A 70 12.96 1.93 5.49
C ALA A 70 11.50 1.85 5.94
N ALA A 71 11.21 0.92 6.83
CA ALA A 71 9.85 0.73 7.32
C ALA A 71 9.32 1.99 8.00
N LEU A 72 8.10 2.37 7.65
CA LEU A 72 7.40 3.49 8.28
C LEU A 72 6.68 2.95 9.51
N SER A 73 6.96 3.54 10.67
CA SER A 73 6.40 3.07 11.94
C SER A 73 4.87 3.09 11.92
N GLY A 74 4.26 1.97 12.31
CA GLY A 74 2.80 1.86 12.38
C GLY A 74 2.11 1.63 11.04
N ALA A 75 2.85 1.56 9.96
CA ALA A 75 2.28 1.40 8.62
C ALA A 75 2.31 -0.06 8.17
N ALA A 76 1.49 -0.88 8.81
CA ALA A 76 1.42 -2.30 8.51
C ALA A 76 -0.03 -2.76 8.44
N PHE A 77 -0.32 -3.58 7.44
CA PHE A 77 -1.61 -4.28 7.36
C PHE A 77 -1.57 -5.54 8.23
N THR A 78 -2.75 -6.06 8.56
CA THR A 78 -2.85 -7.35 9.25
C THR A 78 -2.42 -8.47 8.30
N GLN A 79 -1.68 -9.44 8.81
CA GLN A 79 -1.19 -10.56 8.02
C GLN A 79 -2.33 -11.30 7.31
N VAL A 80 -2.13 -11.60 6.03
CA VAL A 80 -3.06 -12.42 5.24
C VAL A 80 -2.53 -13.85 5.20
N THR A 81 -3.43 -14.80 5.33
CA THR A 81 -3.07 -16.23 5.30
C THR A 81 -3.96 -16.96 4.31
N GLY A 82 -4.61 -18.02 4.72
CA GLY A 82 -5.43 -18.84 3.84
C GLY A 82 -6.83 -18.32 3.54
N SER A 83 -7.17 -17.12 4.00
CA SER A 83 -8.47 -16.49 3.72
C SER A 83 -8.27 -15.16 3.02
N ALA A 84 -9.20 -14.82 2.13
CA ALA A 84 -9.16 -13.52 1.45
C ALA A 84 -9.29 -12.38 2.45
N SER A 85 -8.69 -11.25 2.13
CA SER A 85 -8.69 -10.09 3.03
C SER A 85 -8.76 -8.78 2.23
N SER A 86 -9.58 -7.85 2.74
CA SER A 86 -9.63 -6.47 2.23
C SER A 86 -9.43 -5.56 3.43
N GLN A 87 -8.42 -4.69 3.37
CA GLN A 87 -8.03 -3.86 4.50
C GLN A 87 -7.74 -2.44 4.07
N LYS A 88 -7.88 -1.51 4.98
CA LYS A 88 -7.53 -0.10 4.79
C LYS A 88 -6.47 0.30 5.79
N LEU A 89 -5.56 1.16 5.36
CA LEU A 89 -4.51 1.71 6.21
C LEU A 89 -4.23 3.14 5.76
N SER A 90 -4.29 4.09 6.68
CA SER A 90 -3.94 5.47 6.34
C SER A 90 -2.58 5.83 6.92
N ILE A 91 -1.84 6.66 6.19
CA ILE A 91 -0.59 7.24 6.66
C ILE A 91 -0.69 8.75 6.51
N SER A 92 0.04 9.50 7.34
CA SER A 92 0.09 10.96 7.22
C SER A 92 1.24 11.36 6.32
N SER A 93 0.95 12.17 5.31
CA SER A 93 2.00 12.68 4.43
C SER A 93 2.99 13.58 5.18
N ASP A 94 2.57 14.13 6.33
CA ASP A 94 3.44 14.96 7.16
C ASP A 94 4.38 14.15 8.04
N GLU A 95 4.09 12.87 8.24
CA GLU A 95 4.89 12.00 9.12
C GLU A 95 5.75 11.01 8.36
N CYS A 96 5.71 11.05 7.04
CA CYS A 96 6.56 10.21 6.21
C CYS A 96 7.43 11.07 5.30
N LYS A 97 8.43 10.43 4.72
CA LYS A 97 9.32 11.09 3.76
C LYS A 97 8.62 11.23 2.41
N ARG A 98 9.27 11.89 1.48
CA ARG A 98 8.66 12.25 0.19
C ARG A 98 8.16 11.05 -0.61
N TYR A 99 8.89 9.95 -0.58
CA TYR A 99 8.53 8.76 -1.38
C TYR A 99 8.10 7.64 -0.46
N VAL A 100 7.06 6.89 -0.87
CA VAL A 100 6.63 5.69 -0.17
C VAL A 100 6.50 4.55 -1.17
N ARG A 101 6.60 3.33 -0.68
CA ARG A 101 6.34 2.15 -1.50
C ARG A 101 5.72 1.05 -0.65
N VAL A 102 5.05 0.13 -1.33
CA VAL A 102 4.49 -1.06 -0.70
C VAL A 102 5.59 -2.13 -0.63
N LYS A 103 5.77 -2.71 0.53
CA LYS A 103 6.65 -3.85 0.73
C LYS A 103 5.80 -5.05 1.12
N PHE A 104 5.99 -6.17 0.44
CA PHE A 104 5.28 -7.39 0.80
C PHE A 104 6.28 -8.51 1.10
N THR A 105 6.02 -9.23 2.19
CA THR A 105 6.85 -10.34 2.63
C THR A 105 6.00 -11.60 2.59
N ILE A 106 6.46 -12.60 1.83
CA ILE A 106 5.70 -13.83 1.60
C ILE A 106 6.45 -15.01 2.19
N GLY A 107 5.72 -15.83 2.96
CA GLY A 107 6.27 -17.04 3.55
C GLY A 107 5.37 -18.23 3.32
N GLY A 108 5.88 -19.42 3.66
CA GLY A 108 5.18 -20.68 3.47
C GLY A 108 5.88 -21.58 2.46
N SER A 109 5.26 -22.71 2.14
CA SER A 109 5.75 -23.64 1.13
C SER A 109 4.97 -23.46 -0.16
N SER A 110 5.68 -23.10 -1.24
CA SER A 110 5.07 -22.81 -2.54
C SER A 110 3.90 -21.83 -2.40
N PRO A 111 4.10 -20.68 -1.71
CA PRO A 111 3.01 -19.75 -1.46
C PRO A 111 2.63 -18.98 -2.71
N THR A 112 1.34 -18.66 -2.86
CA THR A 112 0.86 -17.77 -3.92
C THR A 112 -0.17 -16.82 -3.34
N PHE A 113 -0.10 -15.55 -3.74
CA PHE A 113 -1.08 -14.54 -3.36
C PHE A 113 -1.42 -13.68 -4.57
N ASP A 114 -2.72 -13.55 -4.84
CA ASP A 114 -3.23 -12.59 -5.83
C ASP A 114 -3.64 -11.34 -5.06
N LEU A 115 -2.95 -10.25 -5.26
CA LEU A 115 -3.18 -9.06 -4.46
C LEU A 115 -3.00 -7.78 -5.25
N SER A 116 -3.56 -6.71 -4.68
CA SER A 116 -3.31 -5.34 -5.15
C SER A 116 -3.30 -4.41 -3.95
N VAL A 117 -2.55 -3.32 -4.06
CA VAL A 117 -2.57 -2.25 -3.06
C VAL A 117 -2.74 -0.94 -3.81
N THR A 118 -3.85 -0.26 -3.56
CA THR A 118 -4.19 1.01 -4.19
C THR A 118 -4.21 2.10 -3.15
N GLY A 119 -3.65 3.25 -3.47
CA GLY A 119 -3.67 4.42 -2.60
C GLY A 119 -4.62 5.48 -3.11
N LEU A 120 -5.12 6.29 -2.19
CA LEU A 120 -5.91 7.48 -2.50
C LEU A 120 -5.25 8.67 -1.83
N GLY A 121 -4.88 9.66 -2.60
CA GLY A 121 -4.27 10.89 -2.12
C GLY A 121 -5.05 12.11 -2.57
N LEU A 122 -5.04 13.16 -1.76
CA LEU A 122 -5.67 14.42 -2.10
C LEU A 122 -4.62 15.37 -2.63
N LYS A 123 -4.77 15.80 -3.88
CA LYS A 123 -3.82 16.73 -4.49
C LYS A 123 -3.87 18.07 -3.80
N LYS A 124 -2.70 18.70 -3.59
CA LYS A 124 -2.60 20.06 -3.06
C LYS A 124 -3.22 21.08 -4.03
N TYR A 125 -3.07 20.83 -5.31
CA TYR A 125 -3.57 21.71 -6.37
C TYR A 125 -4.56 20.93 -7.21
N GLY A 126 -5.73 21.50 -7.39
CA GLY A 126 -6.85 20.85 -8.05
C GLY A 126 -6.84 20.82 -9.54
#